data_4d655f9c7dd32ad147791d2309921f59
#
_entry.id   4d655f9c7dd32ad147791d2309921f59
#
_cell.length_a   1.000
_cell.length_b   1.000
_cell.length_c   1.000
_cell.angle_alpha   90.00
_cell.angle_beta   90.00
_cell.angle_gamma   90.00
#
_symmetry.space_group_name_H-M   'P 1'
#
loop_
_entity.id
_entity.type
_entity.pdbx_description
1 polymer ?
#
loop_
_entity_poly.entity_id
_entity_poly.type
_entity_poly.pdbx_seq_one_letter_code
_entity_poly.pdbx_strand_id
1 'polypeptide(L)'
;MPKPLTVWITTNWKILQDMGIPNHLTCLLRNLYAGQEATVRTGLGTTDWFQIRKGVHQGCILSPCLFNFYAEYIMQNARLDEAEAGVNITGRNINNLRYADDTTLMAESEEELKSLLMRVKEESETVGLKLNI
;
A
#
# COMPACT_ATOMS: atom_id res chain seq x y z
N MET A 1 -15.44 -6.14 -12.45
CA MET A 1 -14.28 -6.91 -11.97
C MET A 1 -13.35 -5.95 -11.23
N PRO A 2 -13.11 -6.11 -9.96
CA PRO A 2 -12.09 -5.31 -9.29
C PRO A 2 -10.74 -5.60 -9.96
N LYS A 3 -10.05 -4.56 -10.41
CA LYS A 3 -8.68 -4.69 -10.92
C LYS A 3 -7.81 -5.18 -9.77
N PRO A 4 -6.98 -6.20 -9.96
CA PRO A 4 -6.06 -6.63 -8.93
C PRO A 4 -5.21 -5.43 -8.51
N LEU A 5 -5.07 -5.25 -7.19
CA LEU A 5 -4.19 -4.25 -6.60
C LEU A 5 -2.76 -4.53 -7.05
N THR A 6 -2.37 -3.94 -8.16
CA THR A 6 -0.99 -4.01 -8.64
C THR A 6 -0.22 -2.95 -7.88
N VAL A 7 0.21 -3.30 -6.67
CA VAL A 7 0.98 -2.40 -5.83
C VAL A 7 2.39 -2.23 -6.41
N TRP A 8 2.79 -1.00 -6.59
CA TRP A 8 4.03 -0.58 -7.23
C TRP A 8 5.29 -0.76 -6.35
N ILE A 9 5.37 -1.85 -5.60
CA ILE A 9 6.46 -2.09 -4.63
C ILE A 9 7.83 -2.22 -5.30
N THR A 10 7.87 -2.59 -6.58
CA THR A 10 9.15 -2.85 -7.27
C THR A 10 9.99 -1.61 -7.58
N THR A 11 9.46 -0.42 -7.41
CA THR A 11 10.20 0.82 -7.73
C THR A 11 10.72 1.56 -6.51
N ASN A 12 10.24 1.27 -5.32
CA ASN A 12 10.54 2.09 -4.14
C ASN A 12 11.05 1.28 -2.95
N TRP A 13 12.11 0.50 -3.16
CA TRP A 13 12.83 -0.24 -2.10
C TRP A 13 13.32 0.65 -0.96
N LYS A 14 13.47 1.95 -1.23
CA LYS A 14 13.81 2.95 -0.24
C LYS A 14 12.76 3.02 0.89
N ILE A 15 11.50 2.84 0.57
CA ILE A 15 10.41 2.82 1.57
C ILE A 15 10.66 1.75 2.64
N LEU A 16 11.10 0.57 2.25
CA LEU A 16 11.41 -0.49 3.21
C LEU A 16 12.58 -0.13 4.12
N GLN A 17 13.59 0.57 3.58
CA GLN A 17 14.72 1.06 4.37
C GLN A 17 14.27 2.15 5.34
N ASP A 18 13.44 3.10 4.89
CA ASP A 18 12.87 4.16 5.71
C ASP A 18 11.98 3.59 6.83
N MET A 19 11.35 2.45 6.60
CA MET A 19 10.57 1.70 7.60
C MET A 19 11.41 0.83 8.54
N GLY A 20 12.73 0.88 8.43
CA GLY A 20 13.65 0.18 9.32
C GLY A 20 14.01 -1.25 8.89
N ILE A 21 13.67 -1.66 7.67
CA ILE A 21 14.08 -2.97 7.14
C ILE A 21 15.58 -2.94 6.82
N PRO A 22 16.39 -3.89 7.35
CA PRO A 22 17.82 -3.97 7.08
C PRO A 22 18.16 -4.08 5.60
N ASN A 23 19.26 -3.45 5.18
CA ASN A 23 19.68 -3.42 3.77
C ASN A 23 19.83 -4.78 3.13
N HIS A 24 20.35 -5.77 3.86
CA HIS A 24 20.53 -7.13 3.34
C HIS A 24 19.19 -7.80 3.02
N LEU A 25 18.14 -7.58 3.82
CA LEU A 25 16.80 -8.10 3.54
C LEU A 25 16.15 -7.36 2.37
N THR A 26 16.31 -6.05 2.30
CA THR A 26 15.83 -5.27 1.14
C THR A 26 16.50 -5.73 -0.15
N CYS A 27 17.79 -6.04 -0.10
CA CYS A 27 18.54 -6.57 -1.25
C CYS A 27 18.02 -7.95 -1.68
N LEU A 28 17.75 -8.85 -0.71
CA LEU A 28 17.16 -10.16 -0.99
C LEU A 28 15.78 -10.04 -1.64
N LEU A 29 14.91 -9.18 -1.10
CA LEU A 29 13.58 -8.92 -1.67
C LEU A 29 13.69 -8.35 -3.08
N ARG A 30 14.59 -7.39 -3.30
CA ARG A 30 14.85 -6.81 -4.62
C ARG A 30 15.27 -7.87 -5.63
N ASN A 31 16.16 -8.78 -5.26
CA ASN A 31 16.61 -9.87 -6.12
C ASN A 31 15.48 -10.88 -6.38
N LEU A 32 14.65 -11.16 -5.38
CA LEU A 32 13.48 -12.04 -5.54
C LEU A 32 12.48 -11.50 -6.57
N TYR A 33 12.28 -10.19 -6.62
CA TYR A 33 11.34 -9.55 -7.55
C TYR A 33 12.00 -9.12 -8.87
N ALA A 34 13.32 -9.20 -8.99
CA ALA A 34 14.03 -8.85 -10.21
C ALA A 34 13.85 -9.94 -11.28
N GLY A 35 13.54 -9.51 -12.50
CA GLY A 35 13.48 -10.43 -13.65
C GLY A 35 12.33 -11.44 -13.59
N GLN A 36 11.31 -11.21 -12.79
CA GLN A 36 10.14 -12.11 -12.77
C GLN A 36 9.38 -12.08 -14.08
N GLU A 37 9.02 -13.26 -14.53
CA GLU A 37 8.21 -13.48 -15.74
C GLU A 37 6.94 -14.24 -15.37
N ALA A 38 5.88 -13.98 -16.11
CA ALA A 38 4.61 -14.68 -15.95
C ALA A 38 4.03 -15.10 -17.30
N THR A 39 3.21 -16.12 -17.25
CA THR A 39 2.35 -16.55 -18.36
C THR A 39 0.95 -16.76 -17.84
N VAL A 40 -0.04 -16.53 -18.66
CA VAL A 40 -1.45 -16.72 -18.32
C VAL A 40 -1.99 -17.94 -19.03
N ARG A 41 -2.57 -18.86 -18.26
CA ARG A 41 -3.26 -20.03 -18.81
C ARG A 41 -4.73 -19.68 -19.04
N THR A 42 -5.17 -19.80 -20.26
CA THR A 42 -6.58 -19.60 -20.67
C THR A 42 -7.17 -20.91 -21.18
N GLY A 43 -8.47 -20.96 -21.38
CA GLY A 43 -9.13 -22.12 -21.99
C GLY A 43 -8.68 -22.42 -23.44
N LEU A 44 -8.01 -21.47 -24.09
CA LEU A 44 -7.48 -21.55 -25.45
C LEU A 44 -5.97 -21.84 -25.50
N GLY A 45 -5.29 -21.94 -24.36
CA GLY A 45 -3.84 -22.17 -24.26
C GLY A 45 -3.15 -21.24 -23.26
N THR A 46 -1.84 -21.20 -23.34
CA THR A 46 -0.99 -20.31 -22.54
C THR A 46 -0.48 -19.15 -23.39
N THR A 47 -0.40 -17.96 -22.78
CA THR A 47 0.24 -16.80 -23.42
C THR A 47 1.75 -17.00 -23.51
N ASP A 48 2.44 -16.18 -24.31
CA ASP A 48 3.88 -16.06 -24.23
C ASP A 48 4.30 -15.50 -22.87
N TRP A 49 5.54 -15.79 -22.47
CA TRP A 49 6.11 -15.25 -21.25
C TRP A 49 6.29 -13.74 -21.35
N PHE A 50 5.85 -13.01 -20.33
CA PHE A 50 6.03 -11.57 -20.25
C PHE A 50 6.67 -11.18 -18.91
N GLN A 51 7.51 -10.15 -18.95
CA GLN A 51 8.17 -9.66 -17.74
C GLN A 51 7.22 -8.89 -16.84
N ILE A 52 7.24 -9.21 -15.54
CA ILE A 52 6.55 -8.45 -14.52
C ILE A 52 7.47 -7.30 -14.10
N ARG A 53 7.06 -6.09 -14.44
CA ARG A 53 7.85 -4.89 -14.14
C ARG A 53 7.41 -4.20 -12.85
N LYS A 54 6.22 -4.48 -12.35
CA LYS A 54 5.59 -3.77 -11.23
C LYS A 54 4.61 -4.66 -10.49
N GLY A 55 4.56 -4.48 -9.17
CA GLY A 55 3.59 -5.14 -8.31
C GLY A 55 4.17 -6.25 -7.46
N VAL A 56 3.33 -6.80 -6.60
CA VAL A 56 3.62 -8.01 -5.82
C VAL A 56 2.84 -9.19 -6.39
N HIS A 57 3.43 -10.36 -6.30
CA HIS A 57 2.81 -11.57 -6.79
C HIS A 57 1.60 -11.94 -5.91
N GLN A 58 0.41 -11.97 -6.50
CA GLN A 58 -0.80 -12.40 -5.82
C GLN A 58 -0.67 -13.86 -5.38
N GLY A 59 -0.96 -14.15 -4.11
CA GLY A 59 -0.79 -15.49 -3.53
C GLY A 59 0.60 -15.77 -2.95
N CYS A 60 1.56 -14.86 -3.08
CA CYS A 60 2.84 -14.97 -2.39
C CYS A 60 2.69 -14.62 -0.90
N ILE A 61 3.28 -15.40 -0.02
CA ILE A 61 3.28 -15.19 1.44
C ILE A 61 3.84 -13.81 1.85
N LEU A 62 4.79 -13.29 1.10
CA LEU A 62 5.43 -11.99 1.38
C LEU A 62 4.59 -10.79 0.94
N SER A 63 3.67 -10.96 -0.01
CA SER A 63 2.90 -9.86 -0.59
C SER A 63 2.04 -9.11 0.42
N PRO A 64 1.31 -9.76 1.34
CA PRO A 64 0.56 -9.05 2.37
C PRO A 64 1.47 -8.24 3.31
N CYS A 65 2.62 -8.78 3.68
CA CYS A 65 3.58 -8.07 4.53
C CYS A 65 4.13 -6.82 3.84
N LEU A 66 4.53 -6.93 2.57
CA LEU A 66 5.01 -5.80 1.79
C LEU A 66 3.93 -4.73 1.60
N PHE A 67 2.70 -5.14 1.34
CA PHE A 67 1.57 -4.23 1.25
C PHE A 67 1.33 -3.48 2.57
N ASN A 68 1.36 -4.20 3.70
CA ASN A 68 1.17 -3.58 5.02
C ASN A 68 2.26 -2.55 5.33
N PHE A 69 3.53 -2.81 4.99
CA PHE A 69 4.60 -1.83 5.12
C PHE A 69 4.32 -0.58 4.28
N TYR A 70 3.85 -0.76 3.06
CA TYR A 70 3.48 0.34 2.18
C TYR A 70 2.33 1.17 2.74
N ALA A 71 1.27 0.52 3.18
CA ALA A 71 0.12 1.18 3.79
C ALA A 71 0.53 1.95 5.06
N GLU A 72 1.36 1.35 5.90
CA GLU A 72 1.89 2.00 7.10
C GLU A 72 2.72 3.24 6.77
N TYR A 73 3.61 3.15 5.79
CA TYR A 73 4.41 4.28 5.32
C TYR A 73 3.53 5.45 4.87
N ILE A 74 2.51 5.19 4.07
CA ILE A 74 1.56 6.22 3.62
C ILE A 74 0.88 6.89 4.81
N MET A 75 0.39 6.10 5.77
CA MET A 75 -0.33 6.64 6.93
C MET A 75 0.57 7.44 7.87
N GLN A 76 1.82 7.01 8.06
CA GLN A 76 2.80 7.77 8.83
C GLN A 76 3.14 9.11 8.16
N ASN A 77 3.35 9.13 6.84
CA ASN A 77 3.63 10.35 6.11
C ASN A 77 2.43 11.30 6.04
N ALA A 78 1.22 10.75 5.97
CA ALA A 78 -0.01 11.55 6.05
C ALA A 78 -0.22 12.20 7.44
N ARG A 79 0.58 11.79 8.44
CA ARG A 79 0.58 12.32 9.81
C ARG A 79 -0.82 12.33 10.43
N LEU A 80 -1.56 11.25 10.25
CA LEU A 80 -2.90 11.14 10.80
C LEU A 80 -2.90 11.14 12.33
N ASP A 81 -1.84 10.63 12.95
CA ASP A 81 -1.70 10.59 14.41
C ASP A 81 -1.50 12.00 15.01
N GLU A 82 -0.95 12.94 14.22
CA GLU A 82 -0.77 14.35 14.62
C GLU A 82 -2.04 15.20 14.33
N ALA A 83 -3.02 14.63 13.61
CA ALA A 83 -4.26 15.35 13.32
C ALA A 83 -5.14 15.38 14.58
N GLU A 84 -5.64 16.56 14.92
CA GLU A 84 -6.66 16.71 15.97
C GLU A 84 -8.01 16.12 15.57
N ALA A 85 -8.19 15.90 14.26
CA ALA A 85 -9.37 15.29 13.68
C ALA A 85 -9.53 13.82 14.12
N GLY A 86 -10.75 13.40 14.36
CA GLY A 86 -11.08 12.02 14.74
C GLY A 86 -12.25 11.97 15.71
N VAL A 87 -12.61 10.78 16.11
CA VAL A 87 -13.69 10.52 17.07
C VAL A 87 -13.09 10.02 18.38
N ASN A 88 -13.47 10.65 19.48
CA ASN A 88 -13.00 10.23 20.79
C ASN A 88 -13.77 9.01 21.29
N ILE A 89 -13.07 7.89 21.40
CA ILE A 89 -13.62 6.65 21.94
C ILE A 89 -12.83 6.25 23.19
N THR A 90 -13.49 6.30 24.34
CA THR A 90 -12.90 5.93 25.64
C THR A 90 -11.57 6.66 25.96
N GLY A 91 -11.50 7.95 25.63
CA GLY A 91 -10.31 8.78 25.89
C GLY A 91 -9.19 8.65 24.86
N ARG A 92 -9.43 7.91 23.77
CA ARG A 92 -8.51 7.80 22.63
C ARG A 92 -9.12 8.43 21.40
N ASN A 93 -8.36 9.27 20.72
CA ASN A 93 -8.77 9.82 19.45
C ASN A 93 -8.50 8.79 18.34
N ILE A 94 -9.55 8.37 17.64
CA ILE A 94 -9.47 7.43 16.53
C ILE A 94 -9.93 8.13 15.26
N ASN A 95 -9.08 8.23 14.27
CA ASN A 95 -9.35 8.88 13.00
C ASN A 95 -9.25 7.93 11.79
N ASN A 96 -8.72 6.74 11.97
CA ASN A 96 -8.66 5.73 10.92
C ASN A 96 -8.77 4.30 11.46
N LEU A 97 -9.38 3.44 10.68
CA LEU A 97 -9.40 1.98 10.89
C LEU A 97 -8.96 1.32 9.59
N ARG A 98 -8.11 0.31 9.70
CA ARG A 98 -7.53 -0.37 8.54
C ARG A 98 -7.73 -1.87 8.60
N TYR A 99 -8.12 -2.44 7.48
CA TYR A 99 -8.23 -3.87 7.30
C TYR A 99 -7.78 -4.24 5.88
N ALA A 100 -6.65 -4.90 5.76
CA ALA A 100 -5.98 -5.21 4.48
C ALA A 100 -5.81 -3.93 3.63
N ASP A 101 -6.48 -3.84 2.49
CA ASP A 101 -6.48 -2.69 1.59
C ASP A 101 -7.61 -1.68 1.85
N ASP A 102 -8.54 -2.04 2.72
CA ASP A 102 -9.63 -1.14 3.11
C ASP A 102 -9.20 -0.20 4.24
N THR A 103 -9.48 1.08 4.08
CA THR A 103 -9.24 2.09 5.11
C THR A 103 -10.49 2.93 5.30
N THR A 104 -10.95 3.04 6.54
CA THR A 104 -12.03 3.93 6.94
C THR A 104 -11.45 5.12 7.68
N LEU A 105 -11.74 6.32 7.22
CA LEU A 105 -11.42 7.57 7.89
C LEU A 105 -12.62 8.04 8.70
N MET A 106 -12.37 8.58 9.88
CA MET A 106 -13.39 9.07 10.80
C MET A 106 -13.03 10.46 11.30
N ALA A 107 -14.03 11.33 11.38
CA ALA A 107 -13.90 12.66 11.94
C ALA A 107 -15.26 13.13 12.49
N GLU A 108 -15.24 14.16 13.34
CA GLU A 108 -16.45 14.74 13.91
C GLU A 108 -17.12 15.75 12.96
N SER A 109 -16.38 16.29 11.98
CA SER A 109 -16.88 17.24 10.97
C SER A 109 -16.51 16.84 9.55
N GLU A 110 -17.27 17.36 8.58
CA GLU A 110 -17.02 17.13 7.16
C GLU A 110 -15.70 17.76 6.70
N GLU A 111 -15.34 18.93 7.24
CA GLU A 111 -14.10 19.63 6.93
C GLU A 111 -12.88 18.83 7.39
N GLU A 112 -12.94 18.28 8.60
CA GLU A 112 -11.89 17.42 9.14
C GLU A 112 -11.74 16.15 8.31
N LEU A 113 -12.86 15.52 7.94
CA LEU A 113 -12.84 14.31 7.12
C LEU A 113 -12.22 14.57 5.75
N LYS A 114 -12.57 15.70 5.12
CA LYS A 114 -11.95 16.13 3.86
C LYS A 114 -10.44 16.34 4.01
N SER A 115 -10.02 16.99 5.09
CA SER A 115 -8.60 17.21 5.36
C SER A 115 -7.82 15.89 5.50
N LEU A 116 -8.35 14.94 6.26
CA LEU A 116 -7.75 13.60 6.40
C LEU A 116 -7.67 12.89 5.05
N LEU A 117 -8.75 12.91 4.27
CA LEU A 117 -8.82 12.28 2.96
C LEU A 117 -7.79 12.86 1.99
N MET A 118 -7.65 14.19 1.98
CA MET A 118 -6.68 14.85 1.09
C MET A 118 -5.24 14.48 1.44
N ARG A 119 -4.89 14.43 2.72
CA ARG A 119 -3.55 13.99 3.17
C ARG A 119 -3.24 12.57 2.70
N VAL A 120 -4.16 11.62 2.94
CA VAL A 120 -3.99 10.22 2.52
C VAL A 120 -3.90 10.11 1.00
N LYS A 121 -4.70 10.89 0.27
CA LYS A 121 -4.68 10.91 -1.19
C LYS A 121 -3.33 11.40 -1.73
N GLU A 122 -2.83 12.53 -1.24
CA GLU A 122 -1.55 13.10 -1.66
C GLU A 122 -0.40 12.10 -1.42
N GLU A 123 -0.32 11.51 -0.23
CA GLU A 123 0.72 10.53 0.09
C GLU A 123 0.59 9.25 -0.73
N SER A 124 -0.62 8.78 -0.99
CA SER A 124 -0.86 7.61 -1.84
C SER A 124 -0.41 7.86 -3.28
N GLU A 125 -0.69 9.04 -3.83
CA GLU A 125 -0.28 9.41 -5.19
C GLU A 125 1.24 9.53 -5.32
N THR A 126 1.96 10.00 -4.29
CA THR A 126 3.44 10.09 -4.30
C THR A 126 4.09 8.72 -4.44
N VAL A 127 3.48 7.68 -3.90
CA VAL A 127 3.96 6.30 -4.01
C VAL A 127 3.31 5.52 -5.15
N GLY A 128 2.50 6.19 -5.97
CA GLY A 128 1.88 5.61 -7.16
C GLY A 128 0.64 4.74 -6.88
N LEU A 129 0.05 4.85 -5.70
CA LEU A 129 -1.23 4.23 -5.38
C LEU A 129 -2.39 5.19 -5.69
N LYS A 130 -3.43 4.65 -6.29
CA LYS A 130 -4.64 5.41 -6.57
C LYS A 130 -5.76 4.96 -5.64
N LEU A 131 -6.28 5.90 -4.86
CA LEU A 131 -7.44 5.62 -4.00
C LEU A 131 -8.67 5.35 -4.84
N ASN A 132 -9.45 4.36 -4.41
CA ASN A 132 -10.78 4.08 -4.89
C ASN A 132 -11.74 4.46 -3.75
N ILE A 133 -12.52 5.52 -3.96
CA ILE A 133 -13.44 6.10 -2.97
C ILE A 133 -14.86 5.78 -3.38
#